data_e1261f0e6856f33382fbd57479980568
#
_entry.id   e1261f0e6856f33382fbd57479980568
#
_cell.length_a   1.000
_cell.length_b   1.000
_cell.length_c   1.000
_cell.angle_alpha   90.00
_cell.angle_beta   90.00
_cell.angle_gamma   90.00
#
_symmetry.space_group_name_H-M   'P 1'
#
loop_
_entity.id
_entity.type
_entity.pdbx_description
1 polymer ?
#
loop_
_entity_poly.entity_id
_entity_poly.type
_entity_poly.pdbx_seq_one_letter_code
_entity_poly.pdbx_strand_id
1 'polypeptide(L)'
;MKIGYLGPKATFTDLAVTTMFPLAEKYAYDTIPECIDAVSSGEVELGVVPLENALEGSVNLTIDYLIHEQPLPIVGEIIAPIQQHLMVHPYYKHHWSDVREIYSHSHAIAQCHKFLHTHFKKAKYVYMTSTSAAAKFVSEHPHLPIAAIANHLAAKEYGLEIVRENIHDYDYNHTRFIIVRKQNEELSLQSTLYAGDKTTLMIALPKDQAGALHQVLS
;
A
#
# COMPACT_ATOMS: atom_id res chain seq x y z
N MET A 1 11.92 15.71 -9.02
CA MET A 1 12.18 14.53 -8.17
C MET A 1 11.37 13.37 -8.70
N LYS A 2 12.05 12.27 -9.04
CA LYS A 2 11.45 11.03 -9.52
C LYS A 2 11.33 10.03 -8.38
N ILE A 3 10.14 9.49 -8.20
CA ILE A 3 9.86 8.53 -7.10
C ILE A 3 9.30 7.24 -7.67
N GLY A 4 10.00 6.14 -7.42
CA GLY A 4 9.50 4.78 -7.64
C GLY A 4 8.59 4.33 -6.50
N TYR A 5 7.58 3.53 -6.80
CA TYR A 5 6.71 2.96 -5.78
C TYR A 5 6.14 1.60 -6.21
N LEU A 6 5.77 0.76 -5.24
CA LEU A 6 5.08 -0.49 -5.52
C LEU A 6 3.70 -0.20 -6.10
N GLY A 7 3.54 -0.50 -7.41
CA GLY A 7 2.33 -0.33 -8.19
C GLY A 7 1.24 -1.38 -7.92
N PRO A 8 0.25 -1.38 -8.77
CA PRO A 8 -0.05 -0.42 -9.84
C PRO A 8 -0.46 0.97 -9.32
N LYS A 9 -0.84 1.89 -10.24
CA LYS A 9 -1.42 3.19 -9.86
C LYS A 9 -2.63 3.02 -8.94
N ALA A 10 -2.89 4.01 -8.12
CA ALA A 10 -3.99 4.08 -7.17
C ALA A 10 -4.00 2.98 -6.08
N THR A 11 -2.85 2.35 -5.82
CA THR A 11 -2.63 1.53 -4.61
C THR A 11 -2.49 2.40 -3.36
N PHE A 12 -2.44 1.79 -2.18
CA PHE A 12 -2.12 2.51 -0.93
C PHE A 12 -0.70 3.08 -0.94
N THR A 13 0.25 2.43 -1.64
CA THR A 13 1.59 2.97 -1.83
C THR A 13 1.56 4.25 -2.68
N ASP A 14 0.83 4.24 -3.81
CA ASP A 14 0.64 5.43 -4.64
C ASP A 14 -0.04 6.56 -3.85
N LEU A 15 -1.04 6.24 -3.04
CA LEU A 15 -1.72 7.21 -2.18
C LEU A 15 -0.76 7.84 -1.17
N ALA A 16 0.09 7.03 -0.53
CA ALA A 16 1.11 7.51 0.41
C ALA A 16 2.11 8.44 -0.29
N VAL A 17 2.61 8.06 -1.48
CA VAL A 17 3.51 8.89 -2.28
C VAL A 17 2.84 10.19 -2.73
N THR A 18 1.59 10.11 -3.22
CA THR A 18 0.84 11.29 -3.68
C THR A 18 0.61 12.29 -2.57
N THR A 19 0.34 11.81 -1.36
CA THR A 19 0.10 12.66 -0.18
C THR A 19 1.38 13.33 0.30
N MET A 20 2.49 12.59 0.36
CA MET A 20 3.76 13.09 0.87
C MET A 20 4.51 13.94 -0.16
N PHE A 21 4.41 13.58 -1.43
CA PHE A 21 5.16 14.20 -2.53
C PHE A 21 4.22 14.60 -3.68
N PRO A 22 3.34 15.59 -3.49
CA PRO A 22 2.29 15.93 -4.46
C PRO A 22 2.82 16.45 -5.81
N LEU A 23 4.08 16.92 -5.85
CA LEU A 23 4.72 17.46 -7.06
C LEU A 23 5.74 16.50 -7.69
N ALA A 24 5.89 15.28 -7.16
CA ALA A 24 6.85 14.33 -7.68
C ALA A 24 6.35 13.66 -8.97
N GLU A 25 7.30 13.35 -9.84
CA GLU A 25 7.09 12.45 -10.97
C GLU A 25 7.13 11.02 -10.46
N LYS A 26 6.04 10.26 -10.64
CA LYS A 26 5.83 8.96 -10.00
C LYS A 26 5.93 7.82 -11.00
N TYR A 27 6.66 6.77 -10.65
CA TYR A 27 6.89 5.58 -11.45
C TYR A 27 6.43 4.33 -10.69
N ALA A 28 5.44 3.64 -11.24
CA ALA A 28 4.92 2.40 -10.67
C ALA A 28 5.77 1.21 -11.13
N TYR A 29 6.18 0.36 -10.18
CA TYR A 29 6.88 -0.91 -10.45
C TYR A 29 5.99 -2.07 -10.02
N ASP A 30 6.08 -3.18 -10.74
CA ASP A 30 5.20 -4.33 -10.49
C ASP A 30 5.58 -5.10 -9.23
N THR A 31 6.87 -5.03 -8.83
CA THR A 31 7.39 -5.73 -7.65
C THR A 31 8.22 -4.81 -6.75
N ILE A 32 8.36 -5.21 -5.48
CA ILE A 32 9.24 -4.53 -4.52
C ILE A 32 10.71 -4.56 -4.98
N PRO A 33 11.26 -5.70 -5.44
CA PRO A 33 12.61 -5.74 -6.00
C PRO A 33 12.83 -4.75 -7.14
N GLU A 34 11.95 -4.71 -8.14
CA GLU A 34 12.07 -3.76 -9.27
C GLU A 34 12.10 -2.31 -8.80
N CYS A 35 11.26 -1.95 -7.83
CA CYS A 35 11.24 -0.60 -7.26
C CYS A 35 12.58 -0.25 -6.57
N ILE A 36 13.16 -1.19 -5.80
CA ILE A 36 14.42 -1.01 -5.10
C ILE A 36 15.59 -0.97 -6.09
N ASP A 37 15.59 -1.82 -7.12
CA ASP A 37 16.60 -1.86 -8.17
C ASP A 37 16.62 -0.57 -9.01
N ALA A 38 15.46 0.02 -9.28
CA ALA A 38 15.35 1.30 -9.98
C ALA A 38 16.01 2.45 -9.19
N VAL A 39 15.96 2.41 -7.85
CA VAL A 39 16.71 3.33 -6.98
C VAL A 39 18.20 3.06 -7.06
N SER A 40 18.59 1.80 -6.94
CA SER A 40 20.01 1.38 -6.98
C SER A 40 20.69 1.75 -8.31
N SER A 41 19.98 1.59 -9.42
CA SER A 41 20.46 2.00 -10.75
C SER A 41 20.47 3.51 -10.98
N GLY A 42 19.72 4.29 -10.19
CA GLY A 42 19.55 5.73 -10.37
C GLY A 42 18.48 6.11 -11.41
N GLU A 43 17.61 5.19 -11.80
CA GLU A 43 16.46 5.47 -12.66
C GLU A 43 15.46 6.39 -11.95
N VAL A 44 15.27 6.18 -10.65
CA VAL A 44 14.52 7.06 -9.76
C VAL A 44 15.37 7.49 -8.56
N GLU A 45 15.08 8.66 -8.01
CA GLU A 45 15.85 9.25 -6.91
C GLU A 45 15.47 8.63 -5.55
N LEU A 46 14.20 8.30 -5.38
CA LEU A 46 13.63 7.67 -4.19
C LEU A 46 12.78 6.46 -4.56
N GLY A 47 12.73 5.48 -3.67
CA GLY A 47 11.79 4.35 -3.75
C GLY A 47 10.90 4.29 -2.51
N VAL A 48 9.61 4.06 -2.69
CA VAL A 48 8.66 3.88 -1.59
C VAL A 48 8.07 2.49 -1.65
N VAL A 49 8.34 1.69 -0.62
CA VAL A 49 7.89 0.30 -0.51
C VAL A 49 7.29 0.03 0.87
N PRO A 50 6.33 -0.91 1.00
CA PRO A 50 5.75 -1.25 2.28
C PRO A 50 6.75 -2.04 3.13
N LEU A 51 6.83 -1.74 4.43
CA LEU A 51 7.64 -2.45 5.40
C LEU A 51 6.80 -3.28 6.36
N GLU A 52 5.67 -2.74 6.81
CA GLU A 52 4.84 -3.35 7.83
C GLU A 52 3.39 -2.87 7.71
N ASN A 53 2.43 -3.77 7.96
CA ASN A 53 1.03 -3.42 8.15
C ASN A 53 0.58 -3.80 9.55
N ALA A 54 -0.22 -2.96 10.20
CA ALA A 54 -0.63 -3.13 11.60
C ALA A 54 -1.43 -4.43 11.86
N LEU A 55 -2.12 -4.97 10.86
CA LEU A 55 -2.92 -6.20 10.97
C LEU A 55 -2.20 -7.44 10.43
N GLU A 56 -1.36 -7.27 9.41
CA GLU A 56 -0.76 -8.36 8.65
C GLU A 56 0.71 -8.60 9.00
N GLY A 57 1.33 -7.65 9.72
CA GLY A 57 2.72 -7.74 10.14
C GLY A 57 3.73 -7.29 9.09
N SER A 58 4.93 -7.79 9.20
CA SER A 58 6.07 -7.38 8.40
C SER A 58 5.99 -7.86 6.94
N VAL A 59 6.43 -7.02 6.02
CA VAL A 59 6.62 -7.36 4.62
C VAL A 59 8.02 -7.95 4.45
N ASN A 60 8.14 -9.26 4.68
CA ASN A 60 9.43 -9.96 4.69
C ASN A 60 10.23 -9.75 3.41
N LEU A 61 9.58 -9.71 2.24
CA LEU A 61 10.26 -9.48 0.97
C LEU A 61 11.03 -8.15 0.95
N THR A 62 10.47 -7.08 1.51
CA THR A 62 11.17 -5.78 1.62
C THR A 62 12.40 -5.90 2.52
N ILE A 63 12.23 -6.57 3.66
CA ILE A 63 13.31 -6.74 4.64
C ILE A 63 14.44 -7.58 4.04
N ASP A 64 14.10 -8.75 3.51
CA ASP A 64 15.07 -9.70 2.95
C ASP A 64 15.82 -9.09 1.76
N TYR A 65 15.12 -8.37 0.88
CA TYR A 65 15.75 -7.77 -0.29
C TYR A 65 16.73 -6.65 0.08
N LEU A 66 16.38 -5.80 1.05
CA LEU A 66 17.28 -4.76 1.57
C LEU A 66 18.48 -5.34 2.35
N ILE A 67 18.32 -6.51 2.96
CA ILE A 67 19.40 -7.15 3.72
C ILE A 67 20.40 -7.85 2.80
N HIS A 68 19.88 -8.64 1.86
CA HIS A 68 20.70 -9.64 1.15
C HIS A 68 21.06 -9.23 -0.27
N GLU A 69 20.21 -8.42 -0.93
CA GLU A 69 20.39 -8.13 -2.35
C GLU A 69 20.80 -6.66 -2.60
N GLN A 70 20.04 -5.70 -2.08
CA GLN A 70 20.25 -4.27 -2.34
C GLN A 70 20.21 -3.45 -1.05
N PRO A 71 21.34 -3.32 -0.35
CA PRO A 71 21.41 -2.60 0.94
C PRO A 71 21.36 -1.08 0.74
N LEU A 72 20.17 -0.56 0.48
CA LEU A 72 19.93 0.88 0.36
C LEU A 72 19.59 1.50 1.71
N PRO A 73 20.09 2.73 2.00
CA PRO A 73 19.71 3.45 3.21
C PRO A 73 18.23 3.83 3.21
N ILE A 74 17.58 3.60 4.35
CA ILE A 74 16.23 4.11 4.65
C ILE A 74 16.40 5.57 5.08
N VAL A 75 15.80 6.49 4.33
CA VAL A 75 15.92 7.94 4.56
C VAL A 75 14.63 8.59 5.09
N GLY A 76 13.58 7.81 5.25
CA GLY A 76 12.32 8.29 5.80
C GLY A 76 11.28 7.19 5.89
N GLU A 77 10.14 7.53 6.48
CA GLU A 77 8.97 6.64 6.56
C GLU A 77 7.67 7.42 6.33
N ILE A 78 6.66 6.73 5.85
CA ILE A 78 5.29 7.22 5.72
C ILE A 78 4.38 6.24 6.44
N ILE A 79 3.64 6.72 7.44
CA ILE A 79 2.59 5.94 8.10
C ILE A 79 1.26 6.38 7.50
N ALA A 80 0.65 5.50 6.70
CA ALA A 80 -0.59 5.81 6.00
C ALA A 80 -1.75 4.96 6.54
N PRO A 81 -2.90 5.58 6.88
CA PRO A 81 -4.09 4.85 7.27
C PRO A 81 -4.63 4.03 6.10
N ILE A 82 -5.09 2.82 6.38
CA ILE A 82 -5.70 1.93 5.40
C ILE A 82 -7.22 2.03 5.53
N GLN A 83 -7.81 2.85 4.68
CA GLN A 83 -9.24 3.08 4.63
C GLN A 83 -9.83 2.42 3.39
N GLN A 84 -10.80 1.55 3.61
CA GLN A 84 -11.48 0.82 2.54
C GLN A 84 -12.87 1.40 2.30
N HIS A 85 -13.19 1.65 1.03
CA HIS A 85 -14.47 2.18 0.59
C HIS A 85 -15.12 1.24 -0.42
N LEU A 86 -16.45 1.13 -0.38
CA LEU A 86 -17.20 0.45 -1.44
C LEU A 86 -17.47 1.44 -2.57
N MET A 87 -17.09 1.06 -3.77
CA MET A 87 -17.27 1.89 -4.96
C MET A 87 -17.88 1.09 -6.11
N VAL A 88 -18.65 1.80 -6.92
CA VAL A 88 -19.33 1.25 -8.09
C VAL A 88 -19.13 2.16 -9.31
N HIS A 89 -19.37 1.64 -10.50
CA HIS A 89 -19.48 2.50 -11.68
C HIS A 89 -20.64 3.51 -11.47
N PRO A 90 -20.53 4.77 -11.92
CA PRO A 90 -21.57 5.82 -11.74
C PRO A 90 -22.99 5.37 -12.12
N TYR A 91 -23.12 4.48 -13.10
CA TYR A 91 -24.41 3.89 -13.51
C TYR A 91 -25.13 3.20 -12.33
N TYR A 92 -24.39 2.57 -11.39
CA TYR A 92 -24.93 1.85 -10.24
C TYR A 92 -24.99 2.66 -8.95
N LYS A 93 -24.68 3.96 -8.98
CA LYS A 93 -24.66 4.83 -7.78
C LYS A 93 -25.94 4.72 -6.94
N HIS A 94 -27.12 4.73 -7.59
CA HIS A 94 -28.41 4.67 -6.90
C HIS A 94 -28.95 3.25 -6.70
N HIS A 95 -28.26 2.24 -7.23
CA HIS A 95 -28.63 0.82 -7.20
C HIS A 95 -27.50 -0.06 -6.66
N TRP A 96 -26.61 0.52 -5.87
CA TRP A 96 -25.44 -0.18 -5.35
C TRP A 96 -25.80 -1.39 -4.47
N SER A 97 -27.01 -1.43 -3.86
CA SER A 97 -27.52 -2.58 -3.10
C SER A 97 -27.79 -3.81 -3.96
N ASP A 98 -27.93 -3.63 -5.27
CA ASP A 98 -28.25 -4.70 -6.23
C ASP A 98 -26.97 -5.39 -6.77
N VAL A 99 -25.79 -4.98 -6.28
CA VAL A 99 -24.50 -5.56 -6.59
C VAL A 99 -24.50 -7.04 -6.23
N ARG A 100 -24.01 -7.87 -7.16
CA ARG A 100 -23.94 -9.34 -7.03
C ARG A 100 -22.54 -9.87 -6.82
N GLU A 101 -21.54 -9.14 -7.26
CA GLU A 101 -20.14 -9.52 -7.09
C GLU A 101 -19.31 -8.33 -6.57
N ILE A 102 -18.43 -8.60 -5.62
CA ILE A 102 -17.55 -7.61 -5.00
C ILE A 102 -16.11 -8.03 -5.24
N TYR A 103 -15.37 -7.15 -5.86
CA TYR A 103 -13.99 -7.36 -6.29
C TYR A 103 -13.03 -6.63 -5.35
N SER A 104 -12.00 -7.30 -4.87
CA SER A 104 -10.87 -6.67 -4.17
C SER A 104 -9.73 -7.66 -3.93
N HIS A 105 -8.66 -7.15 -3.32
CA HIS A 105 -7.62 -8.01 -2.74
C HIS A 105 -8.20 -8.78 -1.53
N SER A 106 -7.74 -10.01 -1.32
CA SER A 106 -8.25 -10.89 -0.26
C SER A 106 -8.23 -10.25 1.13
N HIS A 107 -7.15 -9.55 1.47
CA HIS A 107 -7.02 -8.86 2.76
C HIS A 107 -8.04 -7.73 2.92
N ALA A 108 -8.31 -6.94 1.87
CA ALA A 108 -9.31 -5.88 1.92
C ALA A 108 -10.73 -6.43 2.13
N ILE A 109 -11.07 -7.56 1.49
CA ILE A 109 -12.35 -8.25 1.72
C ILE A 109 -12.45 -8.73 3.18
N ALA A 110 -11.38 -9.35 3.70
CA ALA A 110 -11.34 -9.82 5.08
C ALA A 110 -11.47 -8.66 6.09
N GLN A 111 -10.85 -7.53 5.82
CA GLN A 111 -10.92 -6.32 6.66
C GLN A 111 -12.28 -5.62 6.64
N CYS A 112 -13.18 -5.97 5.72
CA CYS A 112 -14.53 -5.40 5.58
C CYS A 112 -15.63 -6.41 5.92
N HIS A 113 -15.30 -7.50 6.63
CA HIS A 113 -16.20 -8.65 6.82
C HIS A 113 -17.53 -8.28 7.48
N LYS A 114 -17.56 -7.43 8.51
CA LYS A 114 -18.79 -7.04 9.21
C LYS A 114 -19.77 -6.32 8.28
N PHE A 115 -19.26 -5.35 7.52
CA PHE A 115 -20.05 -4.61 6.54
C PHE A 115 -20.59 -5.54 5.46
N LEU A 116 -19.74 -6.38 4.89
CA LEU A 116 -20.10 -7.30 3.81
C LEU A 116 -21.13 -8.34 4.28
N HIS A 117 -20.94 -8.90 5.47
CA HIS A 117 -21.88 -9.85 6.05
C HIS A 117 -23.26 -9.22 6.33
N THR A 118 -23.30 -7.93 6.64
CA THR A 118 -24.57 -7.23 6.91
C THR A 118 -25.31 -6.89 5.62
N HIS A 119 -24.62 -6.37 4.62
CA HIS A 119 -25.26 -5.78 3.43
C HIS A 119 -25.25 -6.69 2.19
N PHE A 120 -24.29 -7.63 2.11
CA PHE A 120 -24.01 -8.41 0.90
C PHE A 120 -23.89 -9.92 1.15
N LYS A 121 -24.76 -10.49 1.98
CA LYS A 121 -24.75 -11.93 2.35
C LYS A 121 -24.79 -12.89 1.16
N LYS A 122 -25.35 -12.46 0.02
CA LYS A 122 -25.53 -13.29 -1.18
C LYS A 122 -24.56 -12.92 -2.31
N ALA A 123 -23.76 -11.87 -2.13
CA ALA A 123 -22.79 -11.48 -3.14
C ALA A 123 -21.62 -12.45 -3.19
N LYS A 124 -21.09 -12.64 -4.40
CA LYS A 124 -19.86 -13.40 -4.61
C LYS A 124 -18.66 -12.48 -4.41
N TYR A 125 -17.65 -12.93 -3.70
CA TYR A 125 -16.39 -12.22 -3.55
C TYR A 125 -15.38 -12.73 -4.56
N VAL A 126 -14.79 -11.81 -5.34
CA VAL A 126 -13.81 -12.12 -6.38
C VAL A 126 -12.47 -11.50 -6.00
N TYR A 127 -11.47 -12.34 -5.85
CA TYR A 127 -10.14 -11.93 -5.42
C TYR A 127 -9.31 -11.45 -6.60
N MET A 128 -8.70 -10.28 -6.43
CA MET A 128 -7.82 -9.64 -7.40
C MET A 128 -6.41 -9.45 -6.81
N THR A 129 -5.44 -9.20 -7.67
CA THR A 129 -4.04 -8.99 -7.27
C THR A 129 -3.83 -7.74 -6.43
N SER A 130 -4.71 -6.73 -6.56
CA SER A 130 -4.71 -5.51 -5.74
C SER A 130 -6.11 -4.90 -5.67
N THR A 131 -6.33 -4.03 -4.67
CA THR A 131 -7.57 -3.23 -4.57
C THR A 131 -7.71 -2.28 -5.76
N SER A 132 -6.61 -1.73 -6.26
CA SER A 132 -6.58 -0.88 -7.44
C SER A 132 -6.96 -1.64 -8.72
N ALA A 133 -6.46 -2.87 -8.90
CA ALA A 133 -6.85 -3.72 -10.03
C ALA A 133 -8.35 -4.03 -10.01
N ALA A 134 -8.93 -4.22 -8.83
CA ALA A 134 -10.37 -4.40 -8.67
C ALA A 134 -11.17 -3.15 -9.08
N ALA A 135 -10.73 -1.97 -8.65
CA ALA A 135 -11.35 -0.71 -9.04
C ALA A 135 -11.28 -0.49 -10.56
N LYS A 136 -10.12 -0.73 -11.16
CA LYS A 136 -9.95 -0.68 -12.62
C LYS A 136 -10.92 -1.62 -13.33
N PHE A 137 -11.01 -2.87 -12.89
CA PHE A 137 -11.91 -3.85 -13.48
C PHE A 137 -13.37 -3.38 -13.45
N VAL A 138 -13.84 -2.86 -12.31
CA VAL A 138 -15.22 -2.33 -12.17
C VAL A 138 -15.45 -1.15 -13.11
N SER A 139 -14.47 -0.27 -13.30
CA SER A 139 -14.59 0.87 -14.22
C SER A 139 -14.73 0.46 -15.68
N GLU A 140 -14.10 -0.63 -16.07
CA GLU A 140 -14.12 -1.17 -17.44
C GLU A 140 -15.40 -1.97 -17.75
N HIS A 141 -16.25 -2.25 -16.73
CA HIS A 141 -17.46 -3.06 -16.88
C HIS A 141 -18.72 -2.32 -16.39
N PRO A 142 -19.10 -1.20 -17.04
CA PRO A 142 -20.15 -0.29 -16.58
C PRO A 142 -21.56 -0.90 -16.52
N HIS A 143 -21.79 -2.01 -17.22
CA HIS A 143 -23.11 -2.64 -17.30
C HIS A 143 -23.28 -3.84 -16.36
N LEU A 144 -22.24 -4.22 -15.63
CA LEU A 144 -22.31 -5.31 -14.66
C LEU A 144 -22.69 -4.81 -13.27
N PRO A 145 -23.54 -5.55 -12.52
CA PRO A 145 -23.89 -5.22 -11.14
C PRO A 145 -22.76 -5.62 -10.17
N ILE A 146 -21.63 -4.92 -10.28
CA ILE A 146 -20.39 -5.22 -9.55
C ILE A 146 -19.89 -4.00 -8.79
N ALA A 147 -19.16 -4.25 -7.71
CA ALA A 147 -18.51 -3.22 -6.90
C ALA A 147 -17.03 -3.57 -6.65
N ALA A 148 -16.23 -2.57 -6.35
CA ALA A 148 -14.88 -2.75 -5.84
C ALA A 148 -14.77 -2.24 -4.40
N ILE A 149 -13.82 -2.82 -3.65
CA ILE A 149 -13.34 -2.27 -2.38
C ILE A 149 -11.93 -1.78 -2.60
N ALA A 150 -11.71 -0.46 -2.42
CA ALA A 150 -10.41 0.17 -2.59
C ALA A 150 -10.35 1.52 -1.84
N ASN A 151 -9.23 2.23 -1.95
CA ASN A 151 -9.04 3.56 -1.39
C ASN A 151 -9.68 4.66 -2.28
N HIS A 152 -9.80 5.88 -1.74
CA HIS A 152 -10.42 7.00 -2.45
C HIS A 152 -9.64 7.46 -3.70
N LEU A 153 -8.31 7.26 -3.74
CA LEU A 153 -7.51 7.57 -4.93
C LEU A 153 -7.90 6.68 -6.11
N ALA A 154 -8.21 5.39 -5.85
CA ALA A 154 -8.67 4.47 -6.88
C ALA A 154 -10.04 4.88 -7.46
N ALA A 155 -10.96 5.36 -6.62
CA ALA A 155 -12.23 5.89 -7.09
C ALA A 155 -12.02 7.08 -8.04
N LYS A 156 -11.14 8.01 -7.66
CA LYS A 156 -10.79 9.20 -8.46
C LYS A 156 -10.11 8.82 -9.77
N GLU A 157 -9.11 7.93 -9.72
CA GLU A 157 -8.31 7.53 -10.88
C GLU A 157 -9.16 6.83 -11.94
N TYR A 158 -10.08 5.96 -11.51
CA TYR A 158 -10.90 5.15 -12.41
C TYR A 158 -12.34 5.67 -12.61
N GLY A 159 -12.65 6.87 -12.11
CA GLY A 159 -13.97 7.49 -12.31
C GLY A 159 -15.12 6.71 -11.67
N LEU A 160 -14.86 6.07 -10.51
CA LEU A 160 -15.88 5.35 -9.75
C LEU A 160 -16.51 6.23 -8.67
N GLU A 161 -17.74 5.89 -8.29
CA GLU A 161 -18.48 6.54 -7.21
C GLU A 161 -18.34 5.75 -5.91
N ILE A 162 -17.86 6.40 -4.86
CA ILE A 162 -17.86 5.83 -3.51
C ILE A 162 -19.29 5.89 -2.98
N VAL A 163 -19.89 4.73 -2.76
CA VAL A 163 -21.26 4.61 -2.25
C VAL A 163 -21.33 4.32 -0.75
N ARG A 164 -20.25 3.82 -0.17
CA ARG A 164 -20.05 3.66 1.27
C ARG A 164 -18.61 3.91 1.63
N GLU A 165 -18.40 4.83 2.54
CA GLU A 165 -17.06 5.16 3.06
C GLU A 165 -16.74 4.34 4.29
N ASN A 166 -15.43 4.10 4.51
CA ASN A 166 -14.88 3.53 5.74
C ASN A 166 -15.57 2.24 6.17
N ILE A 167 -15.66 1.28 5.23
CA ILE A 167 -16.35 0.00 5.47
C ILE A 167 -15.47 -1.05 6.16
N HIS A 168 -14.21 -0.71 6.50
CA HIS A 168 -13.27 -1.57 7.19
C HIS A 168 -13.66 -1.77 8.66
N ASP A 169 -13.31 -2.92 9.21
CA ASP A 169 -13.71 -3.35 10.55
C ASP A 169 -12.85 -2.76 11.67
N TYR A 170 -11.66 -2.21 11.35
CA TYR A 170 -10.65 -1.77 12.30
C TYR A 170 -10.08 -0.39 11.93
N ASP A 171 -10.38 0.64 12.72
CA ASP A 171 -9.98 2.03 12.47
C ASP A 171 -8.47 2.29 12.67
N TYR A 172 -7.77 1.40 13.39
CA TYR A 172 -6.34 1.53 13.66
C TYR A 172 -5.43 0.89 12.61
N ASN A 173 -6.00 0.37 11.50
CA ASN A 173 -5.19 -0.22 10.45
C ASN A 173 -4.38 0.85 9.70
N HIS A 174 -3.08 0.66 9.66
CA HIS A 174 -2.15 1.50 8.91
C HIS A 174 -1.05 0.65 8.30
N THR A 175 -0.46 1.16 7.24
CA THR A 175 0.76 0.58 6.65
C THR A 175 1.90 1.56 6.82
N ARG A 176 3.02 1.06 7.28
CA ARG A 176 4.28 1.76 7.34
C ARG A 176 5.05 1.48 6.06
N PHE A 177 5.26 2.53 5.29
CA PHE A 177 6.11 2.53 4.11
C PHE A 177 7.47 3.12 4.46
N ILE A 178 8.53 2.60 3.86
CA ILE A 178 9.87 3.17 3.95
C ILE A 178 10.22 3.87 2.66
N ILE A 179 11.03 4.91 2.80
CA ILE A 179 11.62 5.65 1.70
C ILE A 179 13.09 5.26 1.63
N VAL A 180 13.50 4.65 0.52
CA VAL A 180 14.87 4.25 0.26
C VAL A 180 15.51 5.14 -0.79
N ARG A 181 16.83 5.30 -0.71
CA ARG A 181 17.63 6.14 -1.59
C ARG A 181 18.97 5.47 -1.91
N LYS A 182 19.57 5.85 -3.03
CA LYS A 182 20.96 5.45 -3.32
C LYS A 182 21.93 6.10 -2.34
N GLN A 183 22.93 5.35 -1.90
CA GLN A 183 23.98 5.85 -1.00
C GLN A 183 24.79 6.95 -1.71
N ASN A 184 25.16 8.02 -0.99
CA ASN A 184 25.98 9.14 -1.45
C ASN A 184 25.34 10.16 -2.42
N GLU A 185 24.02 10.20 -2.57
CA GLU A 185 23.37 11.33 -3.22
C GLU A 185 23.00 12.40 -2.20
N GLU A 186 23.57 13.61 -2.33
CA GLU A 186 23.11 14.78 -1.58
C GLU A 186 21.78 15.24 -2.17
N LEU A 187 20.69 14.83 -1.54
CA LEU A 187 19.39 15.43 -1.79
C LEU A 187 19.20 16.61 -0.81
N SER A 188 18.95 17.79 -1.34
CA SER A 188 18.37 18.89 -0.57
C SER A 188 16.90 18.59 -0.26
N LEU A 189 16.65 17.49 0.44
CA LEU A 189 15.35 17.19 0.98
C LEU A 189 15.08 18.26 2.05
N GLN A 190 14.10 19.12 1.80
CA GLN A 190 13.66 20.09 2.78
C GLN A 190 13.41 19.39 4.12
N SER A 191 13.77 20.05 5.19
CA SER A 191 13.81 19.60 6.59
C SER A 191 12.58 18.85 7.14
N THR A 192 11.49 18.76 6.40
CA THR A 192 10.25 18.06 6.75
C THR A 192 10.36 16.54 6.79
N LEU A 193 11.33 15.94 6.07
CA LEU A 193 11.56 14.48 6.09
C LEU A 193 12.46 14.02 7.25
N TYR A 194 13.16 14.94 7.89
CA TYR A 194 14.13 14.66 8.95
C TYR A 194 13.64 14.99 10.35
N ALA A 195 12.34 15.08 10.56
CA ALA A 195 11.76 15.46 11.86
C ALA A 195 11.74 14.31 12.88
N GLY A 196 12.67 13.37 12.85
CA GLY A 196 12.68 12.28 13.82
C GLY A 196 14.01 11.56 13.94
N ASP A 197 14.41 11.32 15.19
CA ASP A 197 15.64 10.60 15.56
C ASP A 197 15.40 9.08 15.56
N LYS A 198 15.05 8.49 14.39
CA LYS A 198 14.92 7.04 14.25
C LYS A 198 16.17 6.44 13.63
N THR A 199 16.69 5.40 14.25
CA THR A 199 17.74 4.55 13.71
C THR A 199 17.17 3.18 13.39
N THR A 200 17.37 2.71 12.17
CA THR A 200 17.08 1.33 11.80
C THR A 200 18.32 0.50 12.00
N LEU A 201 18.23 -0.48 12.89
CA LEU A 201 19.30 -1.44 13.14
C LEU A 201 18.91 -2.81 12.60
N MET A 202 19.85 -3.44 11.95
CA MET A 202 19.75 -4.80 11.46
C MET A 202 20.70 -5.67 12.28
N ILE A 203 20.15 -6.65 13.01
CA ILE A 203 20.91 -7.48 13.93
C ILE A 203 20.76 -8.94 13.50
N ALA A 204 21.86 -9.58 13.14
CA ALA A 204 21.91 -11.01 12.92
C ALA A 204 22.32 -11.70 14.24
N LEU A 205 21.48 -12.60 14.74
CA LEU A 205 21.80 -13.41 15.92
C LEU A 205 22.58 -14.66 15.49
N PRO A 206 23.73 -14.97 16.12
CA PRO A 206 24.52 -16.15 15.75
C PRO A 206 23.79 -17.47 16.04
N LYS A 207 22.88 -17.48 17.00
CA LYS A 207 22.01 -18.61 17.35
C LYS A 207 20.65 -18.10 17.78
N ASP A 208 19.61 -18.78 17.31
CA ASP A 208 18.24 -18.57 17.79
C ASP A 208 18.08 -19.35 19.10
N GLN A 209 18.20 -18.63 20.22
CA GLN A 209 18.03 -19.17 21.57
C GLN A 209 17.32 -18.17 22.48
N ALA A 210 16.65 -18.67 23.50
CA ALA A 210 15.98 -17.84 24.49
C ALA A 210 16.94 -16.82 25.12
N GLY A 211 16.59 -15.52 25.05
CA GLY A 211 17.41 -14.43 25.60
C GLY A 211 18.47 -13.86 24.65
N ALA A 212 18.66 -14.39 23.44
CA ALA A 212 19.69 -13.90 22.50
C ALA A 212 19.46 -12.42 22.12
N LEU A 213 18.24 -12.00 21.85
CA LEU A 213 17.94 -10.60 21.58
C LEU A 213 18.22 -9.70 22.78
N HIS A 214 17.88 -10.15 24.00
CA HIS A 214 18.17 -9.41 25.22
C HIS A 214 19.69 -9.18 25.40
N GLN A 215 20.53 -10.21 25.12
CA GLN A 215 21.99 -10.10 25.20
C GLN A 215 22.58 -9.09 24.23
N VAL A 216 21.95 -8.86 23.08
CA VAL A 216 22.41 -7.89 22.09
C VAL A 216 21.96 -6.46 22.44
N LEU A 217 20.82 -6.31 23.12
CA LEU A 217 20.23 -5.01 23.46
C LEU A 217 20.62 -4.52 24.86
N SER A 218 21.27 -5.32 25.69
CA SER A 218 21.76 -4.98 27.03
C SER A 218 23.26 -4.66 27.01
#